data_265acf9bb176a0ea06c941df8170951a
#
_entry.id   265acf9bb176a0ea06c941df8170951a
#
_cell.length_a   1.000
_cell.length_b   1.000
_cell.length_c   1.000
_cell.angle_alpha   90.00
_cell.angle_beta   90.00
_cell.angle_gamma   90.00
#
_symmetry.space_group_name_H-M   'P 1'
#
loop_
_entity.id
_entity.type
_entity.pdbx_description
1 polymer ?
#
loop_
_entity_poly.entity_id
_entity_poly.type
_entity_poly.pdbx_seq_one_letter_code
_entity_poly.pdbx_strand_id
1 'polypeptide(L)'
;MSHTAGTAQGHETCAVEAERTEKGAAHIPPGQGARSLWVMGLLVTYKVPSHTTGGAYSLFEVATQPGTGPPHIHHREDEAFYVLEGTYEFLNGREIRRATAGSLIYIPKGTLHAHRVVGEGVGRMLVTQTPGGLYERFFEEVGEEAAGDVFTALLEEGSPEAARIASIAARYGIEIALPAGRAKWRHSSRPNRPIDS
;
A
#
# COMPACT_ATOMS: atom_id res chain seq x y z
N MET A 1 38.31 36.31 -24.81
CA MET A 1 38.01 35.60 -23.56
C MET A 1 36.50 35.54 -23.41
N SER A 2 35.91 34.45 -23.88
CA SER A 2 34.46 34.28 -23.93
C SER A 2 34.05 33.28 -22.86
N HIS A 3 33.28 33.72 -21.89
CA HIS A 3 32.64 32.86 -20.89
C HIS A 3 31.33 32.35 -21.44
N THR A 4 31.24 31.06 -21.67
CA THR A 4 29.99 30.35 -21.93
C THR A 4 29.34 29.98 -20.60
N ALA A 5 28.18 30.54 -20.32
CA ALA A 5 27.33 30.14 -19.20
C ALA A 5 26.62 28.81 -19.55
N GLY A 6 26.82 27.81 -18.69
CA GLY A 6 26.10 26.56 -18.77
C GLY A 6 24.66 26.73 -18.23
N THR A 7 23.69 26.40 -19.07
CA THR A 7 22.27 26.33 -18.70
C THR A 7 22.03 25.05 -17.90
N ALA A 8 21.62 25.23 -16.64
CA ALA A 8 21.06 24.16 -15.82
C ALA A 8 19.69 23.74 -16.41
N GLN A 9 19.59 22.52 -16.90
CA GLN A 9 18.31 21.92 -17.25
C GLN A 9 17.58 21.56 -15.97
N GLY A 10 16.51 22.30 -15.68
CA GLY A 10 15.56 21.96 -14.64
C GLY A 10 14.80 20.70 -15.04
N HIS A 11 14.83 19.68 -14.20
CA HIS A 11 13.90 18.55 -14.28
C HIS A 11 12.51 19.07 -13.90
N GLU A 12 11.68 19.35 -14.89
CA GLU A 12 10.24 19.50 -14.70
C GLU A 12 9.69 18.14 -14.27
N THR A 13 9.23 18.05 -13.03
CA THR A 13 8.37 16.96 -12.56
C THR A 13 7.04 17.07 -13.31
N CYS A 14 6.93 16.35 -14.40
CA CYS A 14 5.70 16.24 -15.17
C CYS A 14 4.68 15.45 -14.36
N ALA A 15 3.76 16.15 -13.69
CA ALA A 15 2.51 15.55 -13.24
C ALA A 15 1.71 15.23 -14.51
N VAL A 16 1.77 13.98 -14.96
CA VAL A 16 0.99 13.52 -16.10
C VAL A 16 -0.47 13.39 -15.65
N GLU A 17 -1.31 14.34 -16.06
CA GLU A 17 -2.76 14.15 -16.01
C GLU A 17 -3.10 12.87 -16.78
N ALA A 18 -3.71 11.91 -16.09
CA ALA A 18 -4.16 10.67 -16.72
C ALA A 18 -5.12 11.05 -17.86
N GLU A 19 -4.77 10.70 -19.10
CA GLU A 19 -5.62 10.95 -20.25
C GLU A 19 -6.99 10.30 -20.04
N ARG A 20 -8.02 11.13 -19.80
CA ARG A 20 -9.42 10.69 -19.75
C ARG A 20 -9.90 10.57 -21.18
N THR A 21 -10.30 9.37 -21.57
CA THR A 21 -11.00 9.18 -22.84
C THR A 21 -12.40 9.82 -22.79
N GLU A 22 -12.99 10.18 -23.92
CA GLU A 22 -14.30 10.84 -24.02
C GLU A 22 -15.47 10.11 -23.32
N LYS A 23 -15.26 8.86 -22.89
CA LYS A 23 -16.24 8.03 -22.16
C LYS A 23 -15.89 7.75 -20.72
N GLY A 24 -14.97 8.53 -20.11
CA GLY A 24 -14.59 8.35 -18.71
C GLY A 24 -13.62 7.18 -18.42
N ALA A 25 -13.19 6.42 -19.43
CA ALA A 25 -12.11 5.44 -19.28
C ALA A 25 -10.77 6.16 -19.05
N ALA A 26 -9.90 5.55 -18.25
CA ALA A 26 -8.55 6.04 -18.00
C ALA A 26 -7.53 4.96 -18.35
N HIS A 27 -6.45 5.35 -19.02
CA HIS A 27 -5.25 4.54 -19.20
C HIS A 27 -4.16 5.07 -18.27
N ILE A 28 -3.65 4.20 -17.42
CA ILE A 28 -2.60 4.55 -16.44
C ILE A 28 -1.37 3.72 -16.78
N PRO A 29 -0.32 4.31 -17.37
CA PRO A 29 0.88 3.59 -17.75
C PRO A 29 1.61 2.96 -16.56
N PRO A 30 2.54 2.01 -16.80
CA PRO A 30 3.38 1.44 -15.76
C PRO A 30 4.14 2.51 -14.97
N GLY A 31 4.20 2.36 -13.64
CA GLY A 31 4.90 3.30 -12.76
C GLY A 31 4.21 4.64 -12.53
N GLN A 32 3.10 4.93 -13.23
CA GLN A 32 2.35 6.17 -13.10
C GLN A 32 1.08 6.00 -12.26
N GLY A 33 0.54 7.13 -11.79
CA GLY A 33 -0.69 7.22 -11.03
C GLY A 33 -1.09 8.67 -10.82
N ALA A 34 -2.26 8.91 -10.22
CA ALA A 34 -2.73 10.24 -9.92
C ALA A 34 -1.87 10.97 -8.87
N ARG A 35 -1.26 10.20 -7.96
CA ARG A 35 -0.42 10.69 -6.87
C ARG A 35 0.41 9.53 -6.30
N SER A 36 1.56 9.84 -5.69
CA SER A 36 2.33 8.86 -4.93
C SER A 36 2.72 9.44 -3.57
N LEU A 37 2.58 8.64 -2.52
CA LEU A 37 2.92 9.00 -1.15
C LEU A 37 3.89 7.97 -0.55
N TRP A 38 4.80 8.45 0.28
CA TRP A 38 5.51 7.64 1.26
C TRP A 38 4.65 7.50 2.51
N VAL A 39 4.29 6.27 2.86
CA VAL A 39 3.45 5.96 4.01
C VAL A 39 4.09 4.84 4.81
N MET A 40 4.63 5.13 5.98
CA MET A 40 5.24 4.12 6.88
C MET A 40 6.26 3.20 6.19
N GLY A 41 7.06 3.74 5.27
CA GLY A 41 8.04 2.98 4.50
C GLY A 41 7.50 2.30 3.23
N LEU A 42 6.22 2.45 2.93
CA LEU A 42 5.58 1.99 1.71
C LEU A 42 5.53 3.12 0.68
N LEU A 43 5.82 2.83 -0.58
CA LEU A 43 5.47 3.72 -1.69
C LEU A 43 4.08 3.37 -2.17
N VAL A 44 3.12 4.25 -1.94
CA VAL A 44 1.72 4.09 -2.32
C VAL A 44 1.40 4.97 -3.50
N THR A 45 1.15 4.38 -4.66
CA THR A 45 0.76 5.08 -5.89
C THR A 45 -0.73 4.89 -6.16
N TYR A 46 -1.47 5.98 -6.21
CA TYR A 46 -2.91 5.99 -6.45
C TYR A 46 -3.18 5.71 -7.94
N LYS A 47 -3.62 4.49 -8.26
CA LYS A 47 -4.01 4.11 -9.63
C LYS A 47 -5.43 4.58 -9.96
N VAL A 48 -6.38 4.28 -9.08
CA VAL A 48 -7.77 4.70 -9.25
C VAL A 48 -8.28 5.23 -7.91
N PRO A 49 -8.24 6.56 -7.71
CA PRO A 49 -8.79 7.19 -6.50
C PRO A 49 -10.31 6.98 -6.39
N SER A 50 -10.84 6.96 -5.17
CA SER A 50 -12.26 6.69 -4.90
C SER A 50 -13.22 7.67 -5.58
N HIS A 51 -12.81 8.92 -5.77
CA HIS A 51 -13.65 9.91 -6.45
C HIS A 51 -13.92 9.56 -7.93
N THR A 52 -13.01 8.81 -8.60
CA THR A 52 -13.21 8.32 -9.97
C THR A 52 -14.21 7.17 -10.05
N THR A 53 -14.40 6.42 -8.96
CA THR A 53 -15.30 5.26 -8.88
C THR A 53 -16.64 5.58 -8.22
N GLY A 54 -16.88 6.86 -7.84
CA GLY A 54 -18.03 7.24 -7.04
C GLY A 54 -18.00 6.63 -5.64
N GLY A 55 -16.81 6.31 -5.10
CA GLY A 55 -16.63 5.71 -3.78
C GLY A 55 -16.77 4.18 -3.77
N ALA A 56 -16.97 3.54 -4.92
CA ALA A 56 -17.14 2.08 -4.94
C ALA A 56 -15.88 1.34 -4.50
N TYR A 57 -14.71 1.80 -4.93
CA TYR A 57 -13.41 1.27 -4.52
C TYR A 57 -12.30 2.31 -4.72
N SER A 58 -11.15 2.05 -4.08
CA SER A 58 -9.87 2.67 -4.38
C SER A 58 -8.89 1.60 -4.85
N LEU A 59 -7.99 1.93 -5.77
CA LEU A 59 -6.93 1.02 -6.25
C LEU A 59 -5.58 1.69 -6.13
N PHE A 60 -4.66 1.03 -5.45
CA PHE A 60 -3.28 1.47 -5.28
C PHE A 60 -2.29 0.46 -5.86
N GLU A 61 -1.14 0.93 -6.32
CA GLU A 61 0.06 0.11 -6.43
C GLU A 61 0.93 0.41 -5.22
N VAL A 62 1.31 -0.63 -4.48
CA VAL A 62 2.14 -0.51 -3.30
C VAL A 62 3.47 -1.21 -3.54
N ALA A 63 4.58 -0.47 -3.39
CA ALA A 63 5.92 -1.03 -3.40
C ALA A 63 6.51 -1.03 -1.98
N THR A 64 7.13 -2.14 -1.59
CA THR A 64 7.59 -2.39 -0.23
C THR A 64 8.98 -3.03 -0.25
N GLN A 65 9.89 -2.52 0.59
CA GLN A 65 11.16 -3.19 0.88
C GLN A 65 10.95 -4.42 1.78
N PRO A 66 11.95 -5.32 1.89
CA PRO A 66 11.92 -6.40 2.88
C PRO A 66 11.65 -5.85 4.28
N GLY A 67 10.67 -6.41 4.94
CA GLY A 67 10.20 -5.96 6.24
C GLY A 67 8.70 -6.14 6.40
N THR A 68 8.16 -5.73 7.54
CA THR A 68 6.74 -5.90 7.84
C THR A 68 6.13 -4.59 8.33
N GLY A 69 4.90 -4.31 7.89
CA GLY A 69 4.04 -3.34 8.55
C GLY A 69 3.38 -3.92 9.80
N PRO A 70 2.82 -3.09 10.68
CA PRO A 70 2.12 -3.56 11.87
C PRO A 70 0.87 -4.36 11.49
N PRO A 71 0.53 -5.43 12.23
CA PRO A 71 -0.76 -6.09 12.09
C PRO A 71 -1.89 -5.10 12.38
N HIS A 72 -2.95 -5.16 11.56
CA HIS A 72 -4.08 -4.23 11.67
C HIS A 72 -5.40 -4.86 11.22
N ILE A 73 -6.50 -4.18 11.51
CA ILE A 73 -7.85 -4.57 11.14
C ILE A 73 -8.53 -3.39 10.46
N HIS A 74 -9.08 -3.59 9.26
CA HIS A 74 -10.02 -2.67 8.67
C HIS A 74 -11.44 -3.01 9.13
N HIS A 75 -12.11 -2.10 9.85
CA HIS A 75 -13.48 -2.35 10.35
C HIS A 75 -14.56 -1.97 9.34
N ARG A 76 -14.21 -1.22 8.28
CA ARG A 76 -15.19 -0.65 7.35
C ARG A 76 -14.95 -1.02 5.89
N GLU A 77 -13.78 -1.55 5.55
CA GLU A 77 -13.36 -1.83 4.19
C GLU A 77 -12.92 -3.28 4.06
N ASP A 78 -13.33 -3.94 2.99
CA ASP A 78 -12.69 -5.17 2.54
C ASP A 78 -11.44 -4.81 1.76
N GLU A 79 -10.44 -5.67 1.79
CA GLU A 79 -9.16 -5.45 1.12
C GLU A 79 -8.77 -6.64 0.24
N ALA A 80 -8.25 -6.36 -0.94
CA ALA A 80 -7.72 -7.38 -1.82
C ALA A 80 -6.32 -6.98 -2.31
N PHE A 81 -5.41 -7.95 -2.32
CA PHE A 81 -4.03 -7.80 -2.75
C PHE A 81 -3.76 -8.70 -3.95
N TYR A 82 -3.28 -8.14 -5.04
CA TYR A 82 -2.79 -8.90 -6.17
C TYR A 82 -1.28 -8.68 -6.33
N VAL A 83 -0.51 -9.74 -6.11
CA VAL A 83 0.96 -9.66 -6.15
C VAL A 83 1.44 -9.51 -7.58
N LEU A 84 2.16 -8.42 -7.87
CA LEU A 84 2.78 -8.15 -9.16
C LEU A 84 4.23 -8.66 -9.21
N GLU A 85 4.97 -8.47 -8.10
CA GLU A 85 6.41 -8.77 -8.04
C GLU A 85 6.81 -9.15 -6.62
N GLY A 86 7.82 -10.00 -6.49
CA GLY A 86 8.36 -10.44 -5.21
C GLY A 86 7.61 -11.62 -4.60
N THR A 87 8.00 -11.93 -3.38
CA THR A 87 7.38 -12.97 -2.56
C THR A 87 6.93 -12.34 -1.26
N TYR A 88 5.69 -12.60 -0.90
CA TYR A 88 5.09 -12.10 0.32
C TYR A 88 4.69 -13.24 1.26
N GLU A 89 4.69 -12.96 2.54
CA GLU A 89 3.95 -13.70 3.54
C GLU A 89 2.83 -12.82 4.08
N PHE A 90 1.61 -13.34 4.06
CA PHE A 90 0.42 -12.70 4.61
C PHE A 90 0.01 -13.41 5.89
N LEU A 91 -0.09 -12.66 6.98
CA LEU A 91 -0.81 -13.06 8.17
C LEU A 91 -2.30 -12.81 7.93
N ASN A 92 -3.14 -13.82 8.08
CA ASN A 92 -4.60 -13.74 8.02
C ASN A 92 -5.16 -14.39 9.29
N GLY A 93 -5.58 -13.57 10.25
CA GLY A 93 -5.94 -14.04 11.58
C GLY A 93 -4.77 -14.72 12.30
N ARG A 94 -4.72 -16.06 12.27
CA ARG A 94 -3.64 -16.87 12.89
C ARG A 94 -2.81 -17.66 11.88
N GLU A 95 -3.15 -17.56 10.61
CA GLU A 95 -2.51 -18.31 9.53
C GLU A 95 -1.58 -17.44 8.72
N ILE A 96 -0.43 -17.98 8.33
CA ILE A 96 0.49 -17.34 7.40
C ILE A 96 0.38 -18.04 6.05
N ARG A 97 0.20 -17.26 5.01
CA ARG A 97 0.16 -17.71 3.62
C ARG A 97 1.28 -17.05 2.84
N ARG A 98 2.00 -17.86 2.06
CA ARG A 98 2.98 -17.35 1.11
C ARG A 98 2.30 -17.06 -0.22
N ALA A 99 2.61 -15.90 -0.80
CA ALA A 99 2.08 -15.43 -2.08
C ALA A 99 3.22 -14.93 -2.97
N THR A 100 3.16 -15.29 -4.23
CA THR A 100 4.11 -14.84 -5.26
C THR A 100 3.36 -14.11 -6.37
N ALA A 101 4.09 -13.57 -7.36
CA ALA A 101 3.47 -12.91 -8.50
C ALA A 101 2.33 -13.76 -9.10
N GLY A 102 1.19 -13.11 -9.38
CA GLY A 102 -0.05 -13.75 -9.82
C GLY A 102 -0.98 -14.23 -8.70
N SER A 103 -0.55 -14.20 -7.43
CA SER A 103 -1.43 -14.57 -6.29
C SER A 103 -2.39 -13.44 -5.96
N LEU A 104 -3.64 -13.80 -5.65
CA LEU A 104 -4.67 -12.92 -5.07
C LEU A 104 -4.93 -13.32 -3.62
N ILE A 105 -4.93 -12.35 -2.72
CA ILE A 105 -5.31 -12.50 -1.32
C ILE A 105 -6.49 -11.57 -1.07
N TYR A 106 -7.58 -12.10 -0.53
CA TYR A 106 -8.75 -11.34 -0.11
C TYR A 106 -8.86 -11.37 1.41
N ILE A 107 -9.02 -10.21 2.00
CA ILE A 107 -9.16 -9.99 3.45
C ILE A 107 -10.49 -9.27 3.68
N PRO A 108 -11.50 -9.94 4.22
CA PRO A 108 -12.74 -9.28 4.59
C PRO A 108 -12.51 -8.37 5.80
N LYS A 109 -13.26 -7.28 5.86
CA LYS A 109 -13.28 -6.37 7.02
C LYS A 109 -13.45 -7.14 8.33
N GLY A 110 -12.85 -6.60 9.39
CA GLY A 110 -12.84 -7.24 10.71
C GLY A 110 -11.77 -8.32 10.88
N THR A 111 -10.97 -8.60 9.86
CA THR A 111 -9.91 -9.62 9.93
C THR A 111 -8.56 -9.00 10.28
N LEU A 112 -7.93 -9.51 11.35
CA LEU A 112 -6.54 -9.15 11.67
C LEU A 112 -5.62 -9.67 10.57
N HIS A 113 -4.83 -8.78 9.98
CA HIS A 113 -3.89 -9.15 8.94
C HIS A 113 -2.64 -8.29 8.95
N ALA A 114 -1.62 -8.77 8.29
CA ALA A 114 -0.37 -8.08 7.98
C ALA A 114 0.29 -8.74 6.78
N HIS A 115 1.20 -8.05 6.14
CA HIS A 115 2.03 -8.63 5.10
C HIS A 115 3.49 -8.23 5.26
N ARG A 116 4.38 -9.04 4.71
CA ARG A 116 5.80 -8.72 4.62
C ARG A 116 6.40 -9.27 3.33
N VAL A 117 7.37 -8.56 2.79
CA VAL A 117 8.21 -9.08 1.71
C VAL A 117 9.24 -10.03 2.33
N VAL A 118 9.42 -11.20 1.71
CA VAL A 118 10.41 -12.20 2.10
C VAL A 118 11.41 -12.40 0.97
N GLY A 119 12.68 -12.52 1.33
CA GLY A 119 13.79 -12.55 0.39
C GLY A 119 14.39 -11.17 0.15
N GLU A 120 15.09 -11.03 -0.96
CA GLU A 120 15.75 -9.79 -1.37
C GLU A 120 14.91 -9.02 -2.39
N GLY A 121 15.12 -7.72 -2.45
CA GLY A 121 14.47 -6.84 -3.42
C GLY A 121 13.12 -6.27 -2.97
N VAL A 122 12.53 -5.45 -3.84
CA VAL A 122 11.26 -4.77 -3.62
C VAL A 122 10.12 -5.67 -4.03
N GLY A 123 9.10 -5.78 -3.19
CA GLY A 123 7.83 -6.38 -3.56
C GLY A 123 6.85 -5.33 -4.10
N ARG A 124 6.00 -5.69 -5.06
CA ARG A 124 4.95 -4.85 -5.63
C ARG A 124 3.62 -5.59 -5.66
N MET A 125 2.55 -4.88 -5.35
CA MET A 125 1.19 -5.43 -5.40
C MET A 125 0.18 -4.35 -5.74
N LEU A 126 -0.93 -4.74 -6.36
CA LEU A 126 -2.13 -3.92 -6.40
C LEU A 126 -2.94 -4.17 -5.13
N VAL A 127 -3.44 -3.10 -4.55
CA VAL A 127 -4.26 -3.12 -3.33
C VAL A 127 -5.58 -2.44 -3.65
N THR A 128 -6.68 -3.16 -3.46
CA THR A 128 -8.05 -2.65 -3.65
C THR A 128 -8.73 -2.54 -2.30
N GLN A 129 -9.33 -1.38 -2.02
CA GLN A 129 -10.14 -1.12 -0.84
C GLN A 129 -11.60 -0.91 -1.25
N THR A 130 -12.53 -1.60 -0.59
CA THR A 130 -13.97 -1.54 -0.87
C THR A 130 -14.79 -1.41 0.42
N PRO A 131 -15.62 -0.33 0.56
CA PRO A 131 -15.72 0.85 -0.29
C PRO A 131 -14.45 1.70 -0.30
N GLY A 132 -14.27 2.55 -1.32
CA GLY A 132 -13.12 3.45 -1.42
C GLY A 132 -13.23 4.68 -0.53
N GLY A 133 -12.09 5.31 -0.26
CA GLY A 133 -11.98 6.65 0.30
C GLY A 133 -11.56 6.73 1.76
N LEU A 134 -11.79 5.74 2.60
CA LEU A 134 -11.35 5.82 4.02
C LEU A 134 -9.84 5.66 4.13
N TYR A 135 -9.31 4.63 3.49
CA TYR A 135 -7.86 4.36 3.50
C TYR A 135 -7.07 5.44 2.75
N GLU A 136 -7.66 6.02 1.69
CA GLU A 136 -7.08 7.19 1.02
C GLU A 136 -6.85 8.35 1.97
N ARG A 137 -7.88 8.76 2.71
CA ARG A 137 -7.80 9.87 3.66
C ARG A 137 -6.82 9.58 4.80
N PHE A 138 -6.73 8.32 5.23
CA PHE A 138 -5.71 7.91 6.19
C PHE A 138 -4.31 8.11 5.61
N PHE A 139 -4.06 7.65 4.40
CA PHE A 139 -2.77 7.83 3.74
C PHE A 139 -2.42 9.30 3.52
N GLU A 140 -3.40 10.12 3.15
CA GLU A 140 -3.23 11.57 2.96
C GLU A 140 -2.87 12.29 4.25
N GLU A 141 -3.35 11.82 5.39
CA GLU A 141 -3.06 12.44 6.69
C GLU A 141 -1.72 12.04 7.28
N VAL A 142 -1.25 10.82 7.00
CA VAL A 142 0.00 10.29 7.59
C VAL A 142 1.16 10.22 6.60
N GLY A 143 0.89 10.33 5.31
CA GLY A 143 1.88 10.20 4.24
C GLY A 143 2.52 11.52 3.86
N GLU A 144 3.66 11.41 3.20
CA GLU A 144 4.41 12.51 2.60
C GLU A 144 4.46 12.34 1.09
N GLU A 145 4.46 13.44 0.31
CA GLU A 145 4.61 13.37 -1.14
C GLU A 145 5.88 12.63 -1.51
N ALA A 146 5.75 11.64 -2.39
CA ALA A 146 6.90 10.87 -2.83
C ALA A 146 7.73 11.68 -3.83
N ALA A 147 8.89 12.16 -3.36
CA ALA A 147 9.90 12.82 -4.19
C ALA A 147 11.05 11.82 -4.41
N GLY A 148 11.13 11.23 -5.60
CA GLY A 148 12.18 10.28 -5.98
C GLY A 148 11.94 8.84 -5.48
N ASP A 149 12.94 7.97 -5.77
CA ASP A 149 12.84 6.51 -5.57
C ASP A 149 13.50 6.02 -4.26
N VAL A 150 13.78 6.91 -3.32
CA VAL A 150 14.42 6.54 -2.06
C VAL A 150 13.36 6.11 -1.06
N PHE A 151 13.32 4.83 -0.74
CA PHE A 151 12.42 4.29 0.28
C PHE A 151 12.69 4.92 1.65
N THR A 152 11.63 5.36 2.31
CA THR A 152 11.68 5.80 3.70
C THR A 152 11.80 4.61 4.65
N ALA A 153 12.21 4.84 5.89
CA ALA A 153 12.29 3.79 6.89
C ALA A 153 10.89 3.24 7.21
N LEU A 154 10.83 1.94 7.48
CA LEU A 154 9.63 1.33 8.05
C LEU A 154 9.35 1.92 9.44
N LEU A 155 8.06 1.99 9.79
CA LEU A 155 7.63 2.49 11.10
C LEU A 155 8.19 1.61 12.22
N GLU A 156 8.94 2.22 13.14
CA GLU A 156 9.46 1.53 14.30
C GLU A 156 8.33 1.24 15.31
N GLU A 157 8.16 -0.03 15.61
CA GLU A 157 7.15 -0.52 16.53
C GLU A 157 7.38 0.02 17.96
N GLY A 158 6.32 0.55 18.58
CA GLY A 158 6.40 1.14 19.93
C GLY A 158 6.96 2.56 19.98
N SER A 159 7.31 3.15 18.84
CA SER A 159 7.73 4.56 18.78
C SER A 159 6.56 5.51 19.07
N PRO A 160 6.82 6.76 19.51
CA PRO A 160 5.81 7.79 19.65
C PRO A 160 5.05 8.04 18.34
N GLU A 161 5.75 7.92 17.20
CA GLU A 161 5.16 8.06 15.88
C GLU A 161 4.19 6.92 15.55
N ALA A 162 4.51 5.68 15.92
CA ALA A 162 3.60 4.55 15.77
C ALA A 162 2.31 4.76 16.58
N ALA A 163 2.41 5.30 17.80
CA ALA A 163 1.25 5.63 18.62
C ALA A 163 0.39 6.76 18.00
N ARG A 164 1.04 7.79 17.43
CA ARG A 164 0.37 8.87 16.71
C ARG A 164 -0.41 8.34 15.51
N ILE A 165 0.24 7.52 14.68
CA ILE A 165 -0.37 6.93 13.49
C ILE A 165 -1.53 6.01 13.86
N ALA A 166 -1.41 5.19 14.93
CA ALA A 166 -2.50 4.35 15.40
C ALA A 166 -3.73 5.17 15.84
N SER A 167 -3.50 6.32 16.50
CA SER A 167 -4.58 7.23 16.88
C SER A 167 -5.28 7.85 15.66
N ILE A 168 -4.53 8.19 14.62
CA ILE A 168 -5.09 8.69 13.36
C ILE A 168 -5.88 7.58 12.66
N ALA A 169 -5.30 6.39 12.52
CA ALA A 169 -5.90 5.23 11.88
C ALA A 169 -7.29 4.89 12.46
N ALA A 170 -7.43 4.96 13.79
CA ALA A 170 -8.69 4.69 14.48
C ALA A 170 -9.84 5.59 14.00
N ARG A 171 -9.59 6.83 13.61
CA ARG A 171 -10.60 7.76 13.06
C ARG A 171 -11.17 7.27 11.73
N TYR A 172 -10.37 6.54 10.98
CA TYR A 172 -10.72 5.96 9.69
C TYR A 172 -11.25 4.53 9.79
N GLY A 173 -11.40 4.01 11.02
CA GLY A 173 -11.88 2.65 11.26
C GLY A 173 -10.81 1.58 11.04
N ILE A 174 -9.54 1.95 11.18
CA ILE A 174 -8.39 1.05 11.12
C ILE A 174 -7.85 0.89 12.54
N GLU A 175 -7.80 -0.35 13.02
CA GLU A 175 -7.20 -0.70 14.30
C GLU A 175 -5.80 -1.25 14.08
N ILE A 176 -4.77 -0.52 14.49
CA ILE A 176 -3.40 -1.01 14.46
C ILE A 176 -3.17 -1.80 15.75
N ALA A 177 -2.92 -3.11 15.60
CA ALA A 177 -2.60 -3.98 16.72
C ALA A 177 -1.18 -3.67 17.21
N LEU A 178 -1.09 -2.80 18.24
CA LEU A 178 0.16 -2.58 18.96
C LEU A 178 0.47 -3.86 19.74
N PRO A 179 1.68 -4.43 19.65
CA PRO A 179 1.93 -5.72 20.23
C PRO A 179 1.95 -5.69 21.76
N ALA A 180 0.98 -6.37 22.33
CA ALA A 180 1.18 -7.02 23.61
C ALA A 180 1.84 -8.39 23.35
N GLY A 181 3.12 -8.37 22.96
CA GLY A 181 3.87 -9.59 22.59
C GLY A 181 3.77 -9.89 21.09
N ARG A 182 4.94 -10.07 20.46
CA ARG A 182 5.15 -10.35 19.03
C ARG A 182 4.08 -11.29 18.49
N ALA A 183 3.28 -10.84 17.51
CA ALA A 183 2.53 -11.73 16.66
C ALA A 183 3.56 -12.70 16.05
N LYS A 184 3.63 -13.90 16.60
CA LYS A 184 4.62 -14.89 16.15
C LYS A 184 4.18 -15.34 14.77
N TRP A 185 4.91 -14.91 13.75
CA TRP A 185 4.79 -15.44 12.39
C TRP A 185 5.05 -16.96 12.44
N ARG A 186 3.98 -17.74 12.60
CA ARG A 186 4.04 -19.22 12.63
C ARG A 186 3.50 -19.73 11.30
N HIS A 187 4.31 -20.47 10.56
CA HIS A 187 3.88 -21.11 9.32
C HIS A 187 2.78 -22.14 9.61
N SER A 188 1.69 -22.09 8.82
CA SER A 188 0.67 -23.13 8.79
C SER A 188 1.07 -24.17 7.75
N SER A 189 1.02 -25.45 8.12
CA SER A 189 1.22 -26.57 7.21
C SER A 189 -0.06 -26.95 6.42
N ARG A 190 -1.15 -26.18 6.57
CA ARG A 190 -2.41 -26.47 5.88
C ARG A 190 -2.38 -26.00 4.42
N PRO A 191 -2.84 -26.83 3.46
CA PRO A 191 -2.99 -26.42 2.07
C PRO A 191 -3.99 -25.27 1.93
N ASN A 192 -3.81 -24.46 0.88
CA ASN A 192 -4.76 -23.40 0.53
C ASN A 192 -6.16 -24.00 0.35
N ARG A 193 -7.16 -23.47 1.05
CA ARG A 193 -8.56 -23.74 0.71
C ARG A 193 -8.96 -22.78 -0.42
N PRO A 194 -9.63 -23.28 -1.49
CA PRO A 194 -10.33 -22.43 -2.44
C PRO A 194 -11.37 -21.57 -1.73
N ILE A 195 -11.72 -20.45 -2.32
CA ILE A 195 -12.89 -19.68 -1.89
C ILE A 195 -14.10 -20.56 -2.17
N ASP A 196 -14.80 -21.01 -1.13
CA ASP A 196 -16.01 -21.80 -1.28
C ASP A 196 -17.07 -20.96 -2.01
N SER A 197 -17.60 -21.53 -3.09
CA SER A 197 -18.68 -20.96 -3.91
C SER A 197 -20.02 -21.03 -3.19
#